data_bf137198efe263bfe7fe9f8fc925e2b7
#
_entry.id   bf137198efe263bfe7fe9f8fc925e2b7
#
_cell.length_a   1.000
_cell.length_b   1.000
_cell.length_c   1.000
_cell.angle_alpha   90.00
_cell.angle_beta   90.00
_cell.angle_gamma   90.00
#
_symmetry.space_group_name_H-M   'P 1'
#
loop_
_entity.id
_entity.type
_entity.pdbx_description
1 polymer ?
#
loop_
_entity_poly.entity_id
_entity_poly.type
_entity_poly.pdbx_seq_one_letter_code
_entity_poly.pdbx_strand_id
1 'polypeptide(L)'
;MAFRVTSLWRAPTINQVNNKAQSIPILNPLNIYGRIFLLSWWSFFVAFWSWYAFPPLLTVTIKKDLHLTQNQIANSNIVALTGTLIVRLSAGAACDRFGPRWTFAAILISGAIPTALAGTVTSATGLIILRFFVGILGGAFVPCQVWTTGFFDKNVVGTANALAAGLGNAGSGVTYFLMPAIFDSLVQHHNLTAHVAWRVAFVVPFILIVVTALVIIIACPDAPTGKWSTRAYDMQRQAEHRGRSSSSSVFCQDGNMCCEAS
;
A
#
# COMPACT_ATOMS: atom_id res chain seq x y z
N MET A 1 1.22 19.04 21.05
CA MET A 1 2.15 17.95 21.44
C MET A 1 3.48 18.20 20.76
N ALA A 2 4.57 18.37 21.52
CA ALA A 2 5.90 18.52 20.92
C ALA A 2 6.36 17.17 20.35
N PHE A 3 6.67 17.13 19.05
CA PHE A 3 7.21 15.96 18.37
C PHE A 3 8.62 15.68 18.90
N ARG A 4 8.80 14.58 19.64
CA ARG A 4 10.12 14.15 20.11
C ARG A 4 10.67 13.11 19.16
N VAL A 5 11.83 13.36 18.57
CA VAL A 5 12.51 12.43 17.64
C VAL A 5 12.72 11.04 18.25
N THR A 6 12.88 10.98 19.57
CA THR A 6 13.02 9.72 20.33
C THR A 6 11.77 8.84 20.28
N SER A 7 10.59 9.38 19.96
CA SER A 7 9.35 8.59 19.81
C SER A 7 9.35 7.70 18.57
N LEU A 8 10.21 7.99 17.59
CA LEU A 8 10.32 7.22 16.35
C LEU A 8 10.92 5.82 16.54
N TRP A 9 11.72 5.63 17.60
CA TRP A 9 12.39 4.36 17.92
C TRP A 9 11.75 3.62 19.10
N ARG A 10 11.00 4.32 19.95
CA ARG A 10 10.37 3.69 21.12
C ARG A 10 9.16 2.89 20.72
N ALA A 11 8.88 1.81 21.47
CA ALA A 11 7.62 1.10 21.37
C ALA A 11 6.46 2.08 21.62
N PRO A 12 5.40 2.05 20.80
CA PRO A 12 4.27 2.96 20.95
C PRO A 12 3.51 2.66 22.23
N THR A 13 2.93 3.71 22.83
CA THR A 13 1.89 3.52 23.84
C THR A 13 0.67 2.91 23.18
N ILE A 14 0.15 1.84 23.77
CA ILE A 14 -1.00 1.10 23.24
C ILE A 14 -2.24 1.48 24.04
N ASN A 15 -3.30 1.81 23.36
CA ASN A 15 -4.61 2.01 23.97
C ASN A 15 -5.18 0.63 24.36
N GLN A 16 -5.35 0.39 25.66
CA GLN A 16 -5.81 -0.90 26.19
C GLN A 16 -7.26 -1.27 25.79
N VAL A 17 -8.06 -0.29 25.36
CA VAL A 17 -9.45 -0.54 24.96
C VAL A 17 -9.55 -1.10 23.55
N ASN A 18 -8.69 -0.61 22.63
CA ASN A 18 -8.78 -0.94 21.21
C ASN A 18 -7.51 -1.58 20.63
N ASN A 19 -6.50 -1.81 21.47
CA ASN A 19 -5.18 -2.34 21.08
C ASN A 19 -4.48 -1.57 19.95
N LYS A 20 -4.80 -0.27 19.78
CA LYS A 20 -4.20 0.59 18.74
C LYS A 20 -3.07 1.43 19.29
N ALA A 21 -2.09 1.72 18.45
CA ALA A 21 -0.96 2.55 18.80
C ALA A 21 -1.34 4.04 18.86
N GLN A 22 -0.91 4.73 19.89
CA GLN A 22 -1.09 6.18 20.10
C GLN A 22 0.10 7.01 19.61
N SER A 23 1.17 6.37 19.14
CA SER A 23 2.32 7.00 18.50
C SER A 23 2.80 6.17 17.31
N ILE A 24 3.54 6.80 16.38
CA ILE A 24 4.00 6.14 15.15
C ILE A 24 5.49 5.80 15.30
N PRO A 25 5.86 4.52 15.52
CA PRO A 25 7.26 4.08 15.60
C PRO A 25 7.85 3.87 14.20
N ILE A 26 8.11 4.95 13.47
CA ILE A 26 8.52 4.91 12.04
C ILE A 26 9.80 4.10 11.82
N LEU A 27 10.76 4.15 12.75
CA LEU A 27 12.09 3.55 12.60
C LEU A 27 12.27 2.25 13.39
N ASN A 28 11.21 1.67 13.95
CA ASN A 28 11.31 0.44 14.74
C ASN A 28 10.59 -0.74 14.05
N PRO A 29 11.28 -1.49 13.17
CA PRO A 29 10.71 -2.66 12.49
C PRO A 29 10.49 -3.87 13.40
N LEU A 30 11.10 -3.90 14.59
CA LEU A 30 10.97 -5.00 15.54
C LEU A 30 9.59 -5.00 16.23
N ASN A 31 9.01 -3.83 16.40
CA ASN A 31 7.65 -3.71 16.93
C ASN A 31 6.61 -3.97 15.84
N ILE A 32 5.52 -4.67 16.19
CA ILE A 32 4.41 -4.98 15.26
C ILE A 32 3.88 -3.73 14.57
N TYR A 33 3.63 -2.65 15.32
CA TYR A 33 3.08 -1.39 14.78
C TYR A 33 4.04 -0.69 13.83
N GLY A 34 5.34 -0.67 14.16
CA GLY A 34 6.37 -0.11 13.29
C GLY A 34 6.56 -0.93 12.02
N ARG A 35 6.56 -2.27 12.15
CA ARG A 35 6.66 -3.19 11.01
C ARG A 35 5.47 -3.06 10.06
N ILE A 36 4.24 -2.98 10.59
CA ILE A 36 3.04 -2.76 9.78
C ILE A 36 3.10 -1.41 9.07
N PHE A 37 3.48 -0.34 9.76
CA PHE A 37 3.63 0.97 9.14
C PHE A 37 4.67 0.94 8.01
N LEU A 38 5.86 0.39 8.26
CA LEU A 38 6.94 0.29 7.27
C LEU A 38 6.52 -0.54 6.06
N LEU A 39 5.97 -1.73 6.27
CA LEU A 39 5.58 -2.61 5.17
C LEU A 39 4.33 -2.13 4.43
N SER A 40 3.43 -1.41 5.09
CA SER A 40 2.26 -0.82 4.46
C SER A 40 2.66 0.23 3.41
N TRP A 41 3.46 1.24 3.77
CA TRP A 41 3.90 2.24 2.79
C TRP A 41 4.92 1.68 1.80
N TRP A 42 5.82 0.76 2.22
CA TRP A 42 6.77 0.12 1.32
C TRP A 42 6.08 -0.67 0.21
N SER A 43 5.08 -1.45 0.56
CA SER A 43 4.31 -2.23 -0.41
C SER A 43 3.57 -1.35 -1.39
N PHE A 44 3.03 -0.24 -0.90
CA PHE A 44 2.40 0.76 -1.73
C PHE A 44 3.43 1.44 -2.65
N PHE A 45 4.62 1.78 -2.14
CA PHE A 45 5.74 2.32 -2.91
C PHE A 45 6.15 1.38 -4.05
N VAL A 46 6.36 0.08 -3.76
CA VAL A 46 6.75 -0.91 -4.78
C VAL A 46 5.65 -1.10 -5.82
N ALA A 47 4.38 -1.12 -5.41
CA ALA A 47 3.25 -1.19 -6.33
C ALA A 47 3.22 0.01 -7.28
N PHE A 48 3.41 1.22 -6.76
CA PHE A 48 3.42 2.45 -7.56
C PHE A 48 4.67 2.57 -8.42
N TRP A 49 5.84 2.20 -7.92
CA TRP A 49 7.04 2.10 -8.74
C TRP A 49 6.78 1.20 -9.96
N SER A 50 6.25 0.01 -9.74
CA SER A 50 6.01 -0.96 -10.81
C SER A 50 4.93 -0.51 -11.79
N TRP A 51 3.85 0.10 -11.30
CA TRP A 51 2.80 0.65 -12.14
C TRP A 51 3.30 1.78 -13.04
N TYR A 52 4.12 2.67 -12.49
CA TYR A 52 4.73 3.78 -13.21
C TYR A 52 6.06 3.42 -13.93
N ALA A 53 6.46 2.14 -13.95
CA ALA A 53 7.68 1.72 -14.64
C ALA A 53 7.62 1.90 -16.17
N PHE A 54 6.42 1.87 -16.75
CA PHE A 54 6.23 2.05 -18.20
C PHE A 54 6.45 3.47 -18.71
N PRO A 55 5.85 4.55 -18.14
CA PRO A 55 5.92 5.89 -18.67
C PRO A 55 7.32 6.40 -19.05
N PRO A 56 8.37 6.26 -18.21
CA PRO A 56 9.70 6.77 -18.57
C PRO A 56 10.32 6.05 -19.77
N LEU A 57 10.07 4.76 -19.94
CA LEU A 57 10.59 3.99 -21.08
C LEU A 57 9.66 4.03 -22.31
N LEU A 58 8.37 4.29 -22.07
CA LEU A 58 7.34 4.28 -23.11
C LEU A 58 7.52 5.39 -24.15
N THR A 59 7.90 6.58 -23.70
CA THR A 59 7.98 7.76 -24.56
C THR A 59 9.12 7.74 -25.55
N VAL A 60 10.20 7.06 -25.24
CA VAL A 60 11.43 7.03 -26.05
C VAL A 60 11.71 5.64 -26.61
N THR A 61 11.91 4.67 -25.74
CA THR A 61 12.42 3.34 -26.12
C THR A 61 11.32 2.44 -26.66
N ILE A 62 10.25 2.23 -25.90
CA ILE A 62 9.17 1.31 -26.29
C ILE A 62 8.41 1.87 -27.51
N LYS A 63 8.25 3.19 -27.60
CA LYS A 63 7.65 3.86 -28.76
C LYS A 63 8.38 3.53 -30.05
N LYS A 64 9.71 3.58 -30.04
CA LYS A 64 10.54 3.26 -31.22
C LYS A 64 10.51 1.77 -31.55
N ASP A 65 10.57 0.92 -30.53
CA ASP A 65 10.64 -0.52 -30.68
C ASP A 65 9.32 -1.12 -31.23
N LEU A 66 8.18 -0.63 -30.75
CA LEU A 66 6.84 -1.11 -31.16
C LEU A 66 6.16 -0.20 -32.21
N HIS A 67 6.88 0.79 -32.75
CA HIS A 67 6.36 1.78 -33.72
C HIS A 67 5.03 2.43 -33.28
N LEU A 68 4.93 2.84 -31.99
CA LEU A 68 3.71 3.36 -31.42
C LEU A 68 3.41 4.78 -31.88
N THR A 69 2.13 5.03 -32.20
CA THR A 69 1.61 6.39 -32.39
C THR A 69 1.38 7.09 -31.05
N GLN A 70 1.36 8.42 -31.07
CA GLN A 70 1.09 9.21 -29.85
C GLN A 70 -0.29 8.88 -29.23
N ASN A 71 -1.28 8.61 -30.09
CA ASN A 71 -2.64 8.25 -29.63
C ASN A 71 -2.64 6.87 -28.94
N GLN A 72 -1.87 5.90 -29.40
CA GLN A 72 -1.74 4.59 -28.77
C GLN A 72 -1.08 4.70 -27.39
N ILE A 73 -0.08 5.58 -27.24
CA ILE A 73 0.55 5.86 -25.93
C ILE A 73 -0.47 6.48 -24.97
N ALA A 74 -1.22 7.50 -25.42
CA ALA A 74 -2.26 8.15 -24.63
C ALA A 74 -3.35 7.14 -24.21
N ASN A 75 -3.86 6.35 -25.16
CA ASN A 75 -4.85 5.31 -24.88
C ASN A 75 -4.34 4.28 -23.87
N SER A 76 -3.09 3.86 -23.98
CA SER A 76 -2.49 2.91 -23.02
C SER A 76 -2.44 3.47 -21.59
N ASN A 77 -2.21 4.79 -21.44
CA ASN A 77 -2.26 5.45 -20.13
C ASN A 77 -3.69 5.50 -19.57
N ILE A 78 -4.67 5.85 -20.40
CA ILE A 78 -6.09 5.91 -20.01
C ILE A 78 -6.57 4.52 -19.57
N VAL A 79 -6.24 3.49 -20.34
CA VAL A 79 -6.65 2.10 -20.05
C VAL A 79 -6.02 1.60 -18.76
N ALA A 80 -4.75 1.94 -18.47
CA ALA A 80 -4.11 1.60 -17.20
C ALA A 80 -4.82 2.27 -16.00
N LEU A 81 -5.24 3.53 -16.14
CA LEU A 81 -6.02 4.24 -15.12
C LEU A 81 -7.41 3.63 -14.93
N THR A 82 -8.05 3.17 -16.00
CA THR A 82 -9.34 2.47 -15.94
C THR A 82 -9.23 1.18 -15.14
N GLY A 83 -8.18 0.38 -15.37
CA GLY A 83 -7.88 -0.81 -14.55
C GLY A 83 -7.73 -0.47 -13.06
N THR A 84 -7.03 0.61 -12.76
CA THR A 84 -6.87 1.11 -11.38
C THR A 84 -8.22 1.50 -10.74
N LEU A 85 -9.08 2.20 -11.47
CA LEU A 85 -10.38 2.63 -10.98
C LEU A 85 -11.25 1.42 -10.57
N ILE A 86 -11.33 0.41 -11.44
CA ILE A 86 -12.11 -0.81 -11.19
C ILE A 86 -11.59 -1.52 -9.94
N VAL A 87 -10.27 -1.67 -9.81
CA VAL A 87 -9.69 -2.38 -8.66
C VAL A 87 -9.87 -1.59 -7.37
N ARG A 88 -9.78 -0.26 -7.37
CA ARG A 88 -10.03 0.56 -6.18
C ARG A 88 -11.45 0.41 -5.64
N LEU A 89 -12.43 0.30 -6.51
CA LEU A 89 -13.83 0.08 -6.10
C LEU A 89 -14.02 -1.30 -5.44
N SER A 90 -13.38 -2.34 -5.98
CA SER A 90 -13.49 -3.70 -5.45
C SER A 90 -12.59 -3.95 -4.24
N ALA A 91 -11.44 -3.26 -4.14
CA ALA A 91 -10.46 -3.47 -3.07
C ALA A 91 -10.99 -3.12 -1.68
N GLY A 92 -11.90 -2.13 -1.58
CA GLY A 92 -12.56 -1.80 -0.30
C GLY A 92 -13.36 -2.99 0.24
N ALA A 93 -14.27 -3.54 -0.56
CA ALA A 93 -15.06 -4.70 -0.20
C ALA A 93 -14.20 -5.95 0.06
N ALA A 94 -13.11 -6.11 -0.70
CA ALA A 94 -12.15 -7.20 -0.48
C ALA A 94 -11.42 -7.04 0.86
N CYS A 95 -11.01 -5.83 1.24
CA CYS A 95 -10.39 -5.56 2.54
C CYS A 95 -11.35 -5.88 3.70
N ASP A 96 -12.63 -5.53 3.57
CA ASP A 96 -13.62 -5.81 4.60
C ASP A 96 -13.86 -7.33 4.77
N ARG A 97 -13.87 -8.07 3.67
CA ARG A 97 -14.15 -9.51 3.68
C ARG A 97 -12.94 -10.37 4.04
N PHE A 98 -11.78 -10.11 3.42
CA PHE A 98 -10.59 -10.96 3.52
C PHE A 98 -9.50 -10.39 4.42
N GLY A 99 -9.60 -9.11 4.77
CA GLY A 99 -8.59 -8.35 5.49
C GLY A 99 -7.58 -7.65 4.58
N PRO A 100 -6.94 -6.59 5.11
CA PRO A 100 -6.03 -5.76 4.33
C PRO A 100 -4.76 -6.49 3.88
N ARG A 101 -4.21 -7.40 4.69
CA ARG A 101 -3.02 -8.19 4.36
C ARG A 101 -3.21 -9.05 3.12
N TRP A 102 -4.25 -9.86 3.11
CA TRP A 102 -4.55 -10.76 2.00
C TRP A 102 -4.94 -10.01 0.74
N THR A 103 -5.73 -8.94 0.89
CA THR A 103 -6.11 -8.08 -0.24
C THR A 103 -4.88 -7.39 -0.84
N PHE A 104 -3.96 -6.91 -0.01
CA PHE A 104 -2.72 -6.30 -0.48
C PHE A 104 -1.84 -7.30 -1.24
N ALA A 105 -1.61 -8.48 -0.65
CA ALA A 105 -0.85 -9.54 -1.29
C ALA A 105 -1.48 -9.98 -2.63
N ALA A 106 -2.82 -10.11 -2.68
CA ALA A 106 -3.54 -10.47 -3.91
C ALA A 106 -3.37 -9.40 -5.00
N ILE A 107 -3.44 -8.10 -4.66
CA ILE A 107 -3.21 -7.01 -5.61
C ILE A 107 -1.77 -7.04 -6.13
N LEU A 108 -0.78 -7.23 -5.25
CA LEU A 108 0.63 -7.30 -5.65
C LEU A 108 0.88 -8.50 -6.57
N ILE A 109 0.43 -9.69 -6.20
CA ILE A 109 0.65 -10.91 -6.99
C ILE A 109 -0.08 -10.82 -8.34
N SER A 110 -1.33 -10.35 -8.36
CA SER A 110 -2.09 -10.19 -9.61
C SER A 110 -1.45 -9.16 -10.55
N GLY A 111 -0.82 -8.11 -10.03
CA GLY A 111 -0.07 -7.13 -10.81
C GLY A 111 1.34 -7.59 -11.19
N ALA A 112 1.95 -8.53 -10.42
CA ALA A 112 3.24 -9.10 -10.76
C ALA A 112 3.21 -9.90 -12.08
N ILE A 113 2.13 -10.63 -12.33
CA ILE A 113 1.95 -11.44 -13.55
C ILE A 113 2.09 -10.58 -14.81
N PRO A 114 1.27 -9.52 -15.02
CA PRO A 114 1.42 -8.67 -16.20
C PRO A 114 2.75 -7.91 -16.23
N THR A 115 3.34 -7.58 -15.07
CA THR A 115 4.67 -6.96 -15.04
C THR A 115 5.74 -7.91 -15.55
N ALA A 116 5.69 -9.20 -15.21
CA ALA A 116 6.58 -10.22 -15.76
C ALA A 116 6.39 -10.40 -17.27
N LEU A 117 5.13 -10.34 -17.74
CA LEU A 117 4.79 -10.47 -19.16
C LEU A 117 5.13 -9.22 -19.99
N ALA A 118 5.58 -8.12 -19.37
CA ALA A 118 5.99 -6.92 -20.11
C ALA A 118 7.03 -7.20 -21.18
N GLY A 119 7.96 -8.14 -20.92
CA GLY A 119 8.98 -8.57 -21.86
C GLY A 119 8.48 -9.30 -23.12
N THR A 120 7.25 -9.84 -23.11
CA THR A 120 6.69 -10.63 -24.22
C THR A 120 5.89 -9.79 -25.22
N VAL A 121 5.67 -8.51 -24.93
CA VAL A 121 4.86 -7.63 -25.76
C VAL A 121 5.56 -7.30 -27.08
N THR A 122 4.85 -7.56 -28.19
CA THR A 122 5.34 -7.31 -29.56
C THR A 122 4.41 -6.40 -30.38
N SER A 123 3.26 -5.99 -29.82
CA SER A 123 2.27 -5.19 -30.51
C SER A 123 1.68 -4.08 -29.64
N ALA A 124 1.19 -3.01 -30.28
CA ALA A 124 0.51 -1.89 -29.60
C ALA A 124 -0.71 -2.36 -28.81
N THR A 125 -1.53 -3.25 -29.37
CA THR A 125 -2.72 -3.79 -28.73
C THR A 125 -2.32 -4.64 -27.51
N GLY A 126 -1.31 -5.49 -27.63
CA GLY A 126 -0.78 -6.27 -26.52
C GLY A 126 -0.30 -5.38 -25.36
N LEU A 127 0.37 -4.27 -25.67
CA LEU A 127 0.79 -3.30 -24.68
C LEU A 127 -0.39 -2.67 -23.95
N ILE A 128 -1.44 -2.26 -24.67
CA ILE A 128 -2.65 -1.64 -24.08
C ILE A 128 -3.33 -2.61 -23.11
N ILE A 129 -3.53 -3.86 -23.54
CA ILE A 129 -4.14 -4.91 -22.71
C ILE A 129 -3.27 -5.18 -21.46
N LEU A 130 -1.98 -5.34 -21.65
CA LEU A 130 -1.05 -5.59 -20.55
C LEU A 130 -1.09 -4.44 -19.53
N ARG A 131 -1.10 -3.20 -19.99
CA ARG A 131 -1.17 -2.02 -19.11
C ARG A 131 -2.47 -1.89 -18.34
N PHE A 132 -3.59 -2.40 -18.87
CA PHE A 132 -4.84 -2.53 -18.11
C PHE A 132 -4.62 -3.38 -16.85
N PHE A 133 -4.02 -4.55 -17.01
CA PHE A 133 -3.76 -5.45 -15.89
C PHE A 133 -2.66 -4.94 -14.95
N VAL A 134 -1.62 -4.28 -15.46
CA VAL A 134 -0.63 -3.59 -14.60
C VAL A 134 -1.30 -2.49 -13.76
N GLY A 135 -2.36 -1.86 -14.28
CA GLY A 135 -3.18 -0.89 -13.57
C GLY A 135 -3.79 -1.41 -12.25
N ILE A 136 -3.91 -2.73 -12.08
CA ILE A 136 -4.35 -3.37 -10.82
C ILE A 136 -3.48 -2.92 -9.64
N LEU A 137 -2.17 -2.72 -9.85
CA LEU A 137 -1.25 -2.24 -8.82
C LEU A 137 -1.64 -0.90 -8.22
N GLY A 138 -2.32 -0.04 -8.99
CA GLY A 138 -2.84 1.24 -8.49
C GLY A 138 -3.94 1.11 -7.42
N GLY A 139 -4.51 -0.09 -7.26
CA GLY A 139 -5.42 -0.44 -6.17
C GLY A 139 -4.75 -0.61 -4.81
N ALA A 140 -3.42 -0.74 -4.75
CA ALA A 140 -2.64 -0.95 -3.52
C ALA A 140 -2.81 0.18 -2.48
N PHE A 141 -3.25 1.36 -2.89
CA PHE A 141 -3.59 2.46 -2.00
C PHE A 141 -4.65 2.06 -0.95
N VAL A 142 -5.70 1.35 -1.38
CA VAL A 142 -6.84 1.01 -0.50
C VAL A 142 -6.41 0.13 0.68
N PRO A 143 -5.80 -1.06 0.48
CA PRO A 143 -5.36 -1.88 1.61
C PRO A 143 -4.28 -1.19 2.45
N CYS A 144 -3.43 -0.32 1.88
CA CYS A 144 -2.47 0.48 2.64
C CYS A 144 -3.18 1.35 3.68
N GLN A 145 -4.21 2.10 3.28
CA GLN A 145 -4.97 2.99 4.17
C GLN A 145 -5.80 2.21 5.20
N VAL A 146 -6.46 1.13 4.77
CA VAL A 146 -7.26 0.27 5.67
C VAL A 146 -6.37 -0.36 6.74
N TRP A 147 -5.19 -0.86 6.35
CA TRP A 147 -4.26 -1.50 7.26
C TRP A 147 -3.71 -0.53 8.29
N THR A 148 -3.24 0.64 7.84
CA THR A 148 -2.75 1.71 8.72
C THR A 148 -3.85 2.17 9.68
N THR A 149 -5.07 2.39 9.19
CA THR A 149 -6.23 2.77 10.04
C THR A 149 -6.57 1.70 11.09
N GLY A 150 -6.34 0.42 10.76
CA GLY A 150 -6.56 -0.69 11.68
C GLY A 150 -5.64 -0.68 12.89
N PHE A 151 -4.39 -0.23 12.73
CA PHE A 151 -3.35 -0.32 13.76
C PHE A 151 -3.11 0.96 14.56
N PHE A 152 -3.51 2.14 14.05
CA PHE A 152 -3.29 3.43 14.71
C PHE A 152 -4.56 4.02 15.29
N ASP A 153 -4.42 4.66 16.47
CA ASP A 153 -5.53 5.28 17.20
C ASP A 153 -5.92 6.63 16.57
N LYS A 154 -7.13 7.10 16.90
CA LYS A 154 -7.75 8.32 16.35
C LYS A 154 -6.86 9.55 16.39
N ASN A 155 -6.02 9.67 17.43
CA ASN A 155 -5.14 10.82 17.63
C ASN A 155 -3.99 10.91 16.62
N VAL A 156 -3.58 9.77 16.04
CA VAL A 156 -2.40 9.67 15.16
C VAL A 156 -2.71 9.06 13.79
N VAL A 157 -3.90 8.48 13.60
CA VAL A 157 -4.26 7.79 12.35
C VAL A 157 -4.20 8.70 11.13
N GLY A 158 -4.60 9.95 11.25
CA GLY A 158 -4.52 10.92 10.15
C GLY A 158 -3.09 11.14 9.68
N THR A 159 -2.15 11.34 10.63
CA THR A 159 -0.73 11.49 10.33
C THR A 159 -0.12 10.20 9.78
N ALA A 160 -0.48 9.03 10.34
CA ALA A 160 0.00 7.73 9.88
C ALA A 160 -0.45 7.46 8.42
N ASN A 161 -1.72 7.73 8.12
CA ASN A 161 -2.26 7.58 6.76
C ASN A 161 -1.65 8.57 5.77
N ALA A 162 -1.46 9.82 6.16
CA ALA A 162 -0.82 10.83 5.31
C ALA A 162 0.64 10.48 4.99
N LEU A 163 1.41 10.03 6.00
CA LEU A 163 2.78 9.58 5.79
C LEU A 163 2.85 8.33 4.93
N ALA A 164 2.02 7.33 5.20
CA ALA A 164 2.00 6.10 4.41
C ALA A 164 1.60 6.38 2.95
N ALA A 165 0.62 7.26 2.73
CA ALA A 165 0.22 7.70 1.39
C ALA A 165 1.33 8.48 0.69
N GLY A 166 1.94 9.45 1.36
CA GLY A 166 3.01 10.28 0.79
C GLY A 166 4.25 9.46 0.40
N LEU A 167 4.75 8.64 1.33
CA LEU A 167 5.89 7.77 1.10
C LEU A 167 5.61 6.71 0.02
N GLY A 168 4.41 6.13 0.02
CA GLY A 168 4.01 5.18 -1.01
C GLY A 168 3.90 5.81 -2.40
N ASN A 169 3.28 6.98 -2.51
CA ASN A 169 3.21 7.72 -3.79
C ASN A 169 4.57 8.14 -4.33
N ALA A 170 5.59 8.34 -3.47
CA ALA A 170 6.95 8.64 -3.90
C ALA A 170 7.52 7.58 -4.85
N GLY A 171 7.03 6.33 -4.80
CA GLY A 171 7.39 5.27 -5.74
C GLY A 171 7.17 5.67 -7.20
N SER A 172 6.09 6.39 -7.50
CA SER A 172 5.83 6.89 -8.85
C SER A 172 6.86 7.92 -9.33
N GLY A 173 7.35 8.79 -8.43
CA GLY A 173 8.41 9.75 -8.75
C GLY A 173 9.77 9.10 -8.93
N VAL A 174 10.14 8.23 -7.99
CA VAL A 174 11.43 7.54 -7.99
C VAL A 174 11.62 6.67 -9.24
N THR A 175 10.54 6.11 -9.78
CA THR A 175 10.61 5.28 -10.98
C THR A 175 11.13 6.04 -12.21
N TYR A 176 10.90 7.36 -12.31
CA TYR A 176 11.42 8.18 -13.42
C TYR A 176 12.93 8.31 -13.42
N PHE A 177 13.59 8.08 -12.28
CA PHE A 177 15.05 8.03 -12.18
C PHE A 177 15.56 6.59 -12.30
N LEU A 178 14.93 5.65 -11.59
CA LEU A 178 15.43 4.28 -11.49
C LEU A 178 15.24 3.48 -12.78
N MET A 179 14.10 3.60 -13.45
CA MET A 179 13.87 2.80 -14.68
C MET A 179 14.79 3.17 -15.83
N PRO A 180 15.01 4.47 -16.15
CA PRO A 180 16.04 4.84 -17.12
C PRO A 180 17.44 4.43 -16.68
N ALA A 181 17.82 4.59 -15.41
CA ALA A 181 19.14 4.18 -14.91
C ALA A 181 19.37 2.65 -15.05
N ILE A 182 18.37 1.83 -14.75
CA ILE A 182 18.42 0.38 -14.97
C ILE A 182 18.57 0.08 -16.46
N PHE A 183 17.79 0.74 -17.32
CA PHE A 183 17.86 0.57 -18.76
C PHE A 183 19.24 0.94 -19.32
N ASP A 184 19.76 2.11 -18.93
CA ASP A 184 21.08 2.59 -19.39
C ASP A 184 22.21 1.66 -18.90
N SER A 185 22.12 1.18 -17.66
CA SER A 185 23.07 0.18 -17.14
C SER A 185 23.05 -1.12 -17.96
N LEU A 186 21.89 -1.61 -18.34
CA LEU A 186 21.76 -2.82 -19.18
C LEU A 186 22.34 -2.62 -20.58
N VAL A 187 22.18 -1.43 -21.16
CA VAL A 187 22.72 -1.12 -22.49
C VAL A 187 24.24 -0.91 -22.43
N GLN A 188 24.73 -0.12 -21.46
CA GLN A 188 26.14 0.28 -21.41
C GLN A 188 27.07 -0.77 -20.81
N HIS A 189 26.65 -1.45 -19.72
CA HIS A 189 27.50 -2.42 -19.04
C HIS A 189 27.32 -3.87 -19.53
N HIS A 190 26.12 -4.21 -19.97
CA HIS A 190 25.84 -5.57 -20.45
C HIS A 190 25.73 -5.68 -21.98
N ASN A 191 25.97 -4.60 -22.73
CA ASN A 191 25.93 -4.52 -24.19
C ASN A 191 24.63 -5.09 -24.79
N LEU A 192 23.50 -4.99 -24.05
CA LEU A 192 22.22 -5.44 -24.55
C LEU A 192 21.66 -4.46 -25.58
N THR A 193 21.02 -4.99 -26.62
CA THR A 193 20.28 -4.13 -27.56
C THR A 193 19.13 -3.43 -26.84
N ALA A 194 18.78 -2.21 -27.25
CA ALA A 194 17.68 -1.45 -26.65
C ALA A 194 16.36 -2.26 -26.62
N HIS A 195 16.14 -3.09 -27.65
CA HIS A 195 15.01 -4.01 -27.74
C HIS A 195 14.94 -5.03 -26.60
N VAL A 196 16.06 -5.57 -26.16
CA VAL A 196 16.13 -6.54 -25.07
C VAL A 196 16.21 -5.84 -23.71
N ALA A 197 16.98 -4.75 -23.63
CA ALA A 197 17.26 -4.04 -22.38
C ALA A 197 15.98 -3.54 -21.69
N TRP A 198 15.03 -2.93 -22.41
CA TRP A 198 13.80 -2.47 -21.79
C TRP A 198 12.92 -3.63 -21.27
N ARG A 199 12.93 -4.78 -21.95
CA ARG A 199 12.20 -5.99 -21.52
C ARG A 199 12.77 -6.56 -20.23
N VAL A 200 14.11 -6.66 -20.17
CA VAL A 200 14.82 -7.16 -18.97
C VAL A 200 14.69 -6.20 -17.80
N ALA A 201 14.60 -4.88 -18.04
CA ALA A 201 14.43 -3.89 -16.99
C ALA A 201 13.17 -4.14 -16.13
N PHE A 202 12.10 -4.72 -16.67
CA PHE A 202 10.88 -5.05 -15.93
C PHE A 202 11.03 -6.26 -14.97
N VAL A 203 12.11 -7.02 -15.07
CA VAL A 203 12.39 -8.09 -14.10
C VAL A 203 12.64 -7.54 -12.70
N VAL A 204 13.23 -6.34 -12.59
CA VAL A 204 13.51 -5.71 -11.29
C VAL A 204 12.22 -5.40 -10.52
N PRO A 205 11.25 -4.61 -11.06
CA PRO A 205 9.99 -4.39 -10.36
C PRO A 205 9.20 -5.68 -10.12
N PHE A 206 9.24 -6.65 -11.04
CA PHE A 206 8.61 -7.96 -10.84
C PHE A 206 9.13 -8.68 -9.58
N ILE A 207 10.45 -8.81 -9.45
CA ILE A 207 11.07 -9.46 -8.28
C ILE A 207 10.70 -8.72 -7.00
N LEU A 208 10.75 -7.39 -7.00
CA LEU A 208 10.41 -6.58 -5.84
C LEU A 208 8.95 -6.75 -5.41
N ILE A 209 8.00 -6.81 -6.35
CA ILE A 209 6.59 -7.07 -6.04
C ILE A 209 6.44 -8.43 -5.37
N VAL A 210 7.01 -9.48 -5.96
CA VAL A 210 6.88 -10.86 -5.45
C VAL A 210 7.49 -10.97 -4.06
N VAL A 211 8.72 -10.47 -3.87
CA VAL A 211 9.39 -10.48 -2.55
C VAL A 211 8.56 -9.71 -1.52
N THR A 212 8.07 -8.52 -1.88
CA THR A 212 7.24 -7.71 -0.98
C THR A 212 5.94 -8.43 -0.61
N ALA A 213 5.26 -9.06 -1.56
CA ALA A 213 4.04 -9.82 -1.31
C ALA A 213 4.29 -10.99 -0.34
N LEU A 214 5.39 -11.74 -0.53
CA LEU A 214 5.78 -12.83 0.35
C LEU A 214 6.12 -12.33 1.77
N VAL A 215 6.86 -11.22 1.87
CA VAL A 215 7.21 -10.61 3.17
C VAL A 215 5.95 -10.18 3.93
N ILE A 216 4.97 -9.56 3.28
CA ILE A 216 3.70 -9.18 3.91
C ILE A 216 2.98 -10.42 4.46
N ILE A 217 2.89 -11.48 3.66
CA ILE A 217 2.16 -12.71 4.05
C ILE A 217 2.83 -13.38 5.25
N ILE A 218 4.16 -13.39 5.31
CA ILE A 218 4.90 -14.11 6.35
C ILE A 218 5.06 -13.26 7.61
N ALA A 219 5.39 -11.97 7.46
CA ALA A 219 5.88 -11.15 8.56
C ALA A 219 4.80 -10.34 9.28
N CYS A 220 3.58 -10.21 8.72
CA CYS A 220 2.59 -9.27 9.23
C CYS A 220 1.28 -9.93 9.66
N PRO A 221 0.67 -9.50 10.79
CA PRO A 221 -0.70 -9.85 11.15
C PRO A 221 -1.72 -8.97 10.42
N ASP A 222 -2.95 -9.45 10.29
CA ASP A 222 -4.04 -8.70 9.66
C ASP A 222 -4.58 -7.57 10.54
N ALA A 223 -4.66 -7.80 11.86
CA ALA A 223 -5.20 -6.88 12.85
C ALA A 223 -4.34 -6.87 14.12
N PRO A 224 -4.43 -5.83 14.98
CA PRO A 224 -3.74 -5.80 16.26
C PRO A 224 -4.08 -6.96 17.19
N THR A 225 -5.30 -7.50 17.08
CA THR A 225 -5.79 -8.67 17.81
C THR A 225 -5.45 -10.01 17.13
N GLY A 226 -4.79 -10.00 15.97
CA GLY A 226 -4.31 -11.15 15.21
C GLY A 226 -5.17 -11.47 13.99
N LYS A 227 -6.46 -11.84 14.13
CA LYS A 227 -7.33 -12.22 13.03
C LYS A 227 -8.30 -11.10 12.64
N TRP A 228 -8.46 -10.88 11.34
CA TRP A 228 -9.41 -9.88 10.81
C TRP A 228 -10.87 -10.19 11.16
N SER A 229 -11.24 -11.48 11.20
CA SER A 229 -12.60 -11.93 11.53
C SER A 229 -13.07 -11.53 12.93
N THR A 230 -12.16 -11.28 13.86
CA THR A 230 -12.52 -10.85 15.24
C THR A 230 -12.80 -9.36 15.35
N ARG A 231 -12.52 -8.58 14.31
CA ARG A 231 -12.70 -7.11 14.30
C ARG A 231 -14.13 -6.67 14.56
N ALA A 232 -15.12 -7.39 14.03
CA ALA A 232 -16.54 -7.08 14.25
C ALA A 232 -16.92 -7.22 15.73
N TYR A 233 -16.44 -8.27 16.38
CA TYR A 233 -16.61 -8.50 17.82
C TYR A 233 -15.93 -7.40 18.65
N ASP A 234 -14.70 -7.04 18.30
CA ASP A 234 -13.95 -5.97 18.99
C ASP A 234 -14.65 -4.60 18.86
N MET A 235 -15.25 -4.31 17.70
CA MET A 235 -16.03 -3.08 17.51
C MET A 235 -17.31 -3.05 18.33
N GLN A 236 -18.03 -4.19 18.44
CA GLN A 236 -19.19 -4.29 19.30
C GLN A 236 -18.82 -4.08 20.77
N ARG A 237 -17.77 -4.71 21.25
CA ARG A 237 -17.25 -4.56 22.60
C ARG A 237 -16.87 -3.09 22.91
N GLN A 238 -16.27 -2.39 21.94
CA GLN A 238 -15.95 -0.96 22.08
C GLN A 238 -17.20 -0.08 22.13
N ALA A 239 -18.24 -0.40 21.36
CA ALA A 239 -19.50 0.30 21.38
C ALA A 239 -20.22 0.12 22.75
N GLU A 240 -20.21 -1.08 23.32
CA GLU A 240 -20.75 -1.37 24.65
C GLU A 240 -20.01 -0.61 25.76
N HIS A 241 -18.67 -0.57 25.71
CA HIS A 241 -17.88 0.21 26.68
C HIS A 241 -18.16 1.71 26.58
N ARG A 242 -18.37 2.25 25.38
CA ARG A 242 -18.79 3.65 25.21
C ARG A 242 -20.18 3.91 25.74
N GLY A 243 -21.12 3.02 25.50
CA GLY A 243 -22.50 3.12 26.03
C GLY A 243 -22.49 3.15 27.54
N ARG A 244 -21.73 2.28 28.20
CA ARG A 244 -21.59 2.25 29.66
C ARG A 244 -20.92 3.51 30.21
N SER A 245 -19.86 4.00 29.59
CA SER A 245 -19.17 5.22 30.02
C SER A 245 -20.06 6.47 29.87
N SER A 246 -20.87 6.52 28.78
CA SER A 246 -21.83 7.63 28.60
C SER A 246 -22.98 7.57 29.61
N SER A 247 -23.50 6.39 29.93
CA SER A 247 -24.54 6.24 30.93
C SER A 247 -24.08 6.59 32.34
N SER A 248 -22.82 6.25 32.69
CA SER A 248 -22.27 6.61 34.01
C SER A 248 -22.00 8.12 34.12
N SER A 249 -21.63 8.80 33.05
CA SER A 249 -21.43 10.26 33.08
C SER A 249 -22.73 11.02 33.10
N VAL A 250 -23.80 10.54 32.50
CA VAL A 250 -25.15 11.14 32.59
C VAL A 250 -25.73 10.94 33.99
N PHE A 251 -25.50 9.78 34.62
CA PHE A 251 -25.98 9.50 35.97
C PHE A 251 -25.26 10.35 37.06
N CYS A 252 -24.01 10.77 36.81
CA CYS A 252 -23.27 11.68 37.68
C CYS A 252 -23.68 13.17 37.52
N GLN A 253 -24.33 13.55 36.43
CA GLN A 253 -24.75 14.92 36.17
C GLN A 253 -26.15 15.26 36.77
N ASP A 254 -27.03 14.28 36.96
CA ASP A 254 -28.39 14.46 37.47
C ASP A 254 -28.54 14.12 38.94
N GLY A 255 -27.49 13.73 39.64
CA GLY A 255 -27.55 13.33 41.04
C GLY A 255 -26.58 14.10 41.94
N ASN A 256 -27.00 15.24 42.47
CA ASN A 256 -26.44 15.79 43.70
C ASN A 256 -26.74 14.81 44.87
N MET A 257 -25.90 13.80 45.03
CA MET A 257 -25.70 13.08 46.30
C MET A 257 -24.56 12.07 46.15
N CYS A 258 -23.33 12.51 46.46
CA CYS A 258 -22.26 11.60 46.80
C CYS A 258 -22.62 10.92 48.13
N CYS A 259 -23.01 9.67 48.13
CA CYS A 259 -22.90 8.82 49.33
C CYS A 259 -21.44 8.39 49.42
N GLU A 260 -20.69 9.01 50.32
CA GLU A 260 -19.53 8.40 50.94
C GLU A 260 -20.00 7.13 51.64
N ALA A 261 -19.47 6.02 51.22
CA ALA A 261 -19.53 4.75 51.96
C ALA A 261 -18.14 4.42 52.45
N SER A 262 -18.05 4.37 53.75
CA SER A 262 -16.97 3.95 54.62
C SER A 262 -16.36 2.60 54.25
#